data_bcc0ee3af9f9c5e58bd27d26fc46f8d6
#
_entry.id   bcc0ee3af9f9c5e58bd27d26fc46f8d6
#
_cell.length_a   1.000
_cell.length_b   1.000
_cell.length_c   1.000
_cell.angle_alpha   90.00
_cell.angle_beta   90.00
_cell.angle_gamma   90.00
#
_symmetry.space_group_name_H-M   'P 1'
#
loop_
_entity.id
_entity.type
_entity.pdbx_description
1 polymer ?
#
loop_
_entity_poly.entity_id
_entity_poly.type
_entity_poly.pdbx_seq_one_letter_code
_entity_poly.pdbx_strand_id
1 'polypeptide(L)' 'MSLIKEHDCVVLTQDLPGEELKAGDIGTVAHIHEGGAGYEVEFMTLAGETVAVVTLLPTQLRPIAPRDLAHVRELTVA' A
#
# COMPACT_ATOMS: atom_id res chain seq x y z
N MET A 1 -4.96 17.93 -5.21
CA MET A 1 -6.07 17.05 -5.59
C MET A 1 -5.60 15.62 -5.55
N SER A 2 -6.31 14.77 -4.83
CA SER A 2 -5.94 13.36 -4.78
C SER A 2 -6.43 12.65 -6.03
N LEU A 3 -5.55 11.81 -6.60
CA LEU A 3 -5.90 10.96 -7.74
C LEU A 3 -6.16 9.53 -7.31
N ILE A 4 -6.12 9.27 -6.00
CA ILE A 4 -6.29 7.93 -5.47
C ILE A 4 -7.76 7.65 -5.24
N LYS A 5 -8.22 6.52 -5.73
CA LYS A 5 -9.61 6.06 -5.59
C LYS A 5 -9.65 4.70 -4.92
N GLU A 6 -10.82 4.35 -4.41
CA GLU A 6 -11.00 2.99 -3.87
C GLU A 6 -10.68 1.96 -4.94
N HIS A 7 -10.02 0.90 -4.51
CA HIS A 7 -9.58 -0.22 -5.33
C HIS A 7 -8.35 0.07 -6.18
N ASP A 8 -7.81 1.30 -6.12
CA ASP A 8 -6.54 1.59 -6.80
C ASP A 8 -5.39 0.88 -6.12
N CYS A 9 -4.38 0.52 -6.91
CA CYS A 9 -3.10 0.09 -6.37
C CYS A 9 -2.29 1.32 -6.02
N VAL A 10 -1.60 1.25 -4.89
CA VAL A 10 -0.75 2.33 -4.40
C VAL A 10 0.58 1.79 -3.94
N VAL A 11 1.56 2.66 -3.82
CA VAL A 11 2.91 2.28 -3.37
C VAL A 11 3.17 2.90 -2.02
N LEU A 12 3.62 2.06 -1.07
CA LEU A 12 4.01 2.52 0.25
C LEU A 12 5.30 3.33 0.13
N THR A 13 5.34 4.51 0.75
CA THR A 13 6.47 5.41 0.59
C THR A 13 7.48 5.34 1.74
N GLN A 14 7.17 4.60 2.79
CA GLN A 14 8.06 4.45 3.94
C GLN A 14 7.89 3.06 4.54
N ASP A 15 8.90 2.64 5.28
CA ASP A 15 8.85 1.35 5.97
C ASP A 15 7.84 1.40 7.12
N LEU A 16 7.17 0.26 7.34
CA LEU A 16 6.31 0.05 8.50
C LEU A 16 6.77 -1.23 9.18
N PRO A 17 7.83 -1.16 9.99
CA PRO A 17 8.45 -2.38 10.54
C PRO A 17 7.50 -3.22 11.39
N GLY A 18 6.58 -2.56 12.10
CA GLY A 18 5.60 -3.28 12.92
C GLY A 18 4.64 -4.12 12.12
N GLU A 19 4.51 -3.85 10.81
CA GLU A 19 3.62 -4.58 9.90
C GLU A 19 4.39 -5.44 8.92
N GLU A 20 5.72 -5.48 9.02
CA GLU A 20 6.59 -6.19 8.08
C GLU A 20 6.48 -5.65 6.66
N LEU A 21 6.16 -4.36 6.54
CA LEU A 21 6.01 -3.70 5.25
C LEU A 21 7.17 -2.75 5.02
N LYS A 22 7.54 -2.57 3.75
CA LYS A 22 8.66 -1.72 3.36
C LYS A 22 8.24 -0.76 2.27
N ALA A 23 8.92 0.38 2.22
CA ALA A 23 8.76 1.32 1.12
C ALA A 23 8.91 0.59 -0.20
N GLY A 24 8.00 0.86 -1.14
CA GLY A 24 7.97 0.17 -2.42
C GLY A 24 6.97 -0.98 -2.47
N ASP A 25 6.46 -1.42 -1.33
CA ASP A 25 5.41 -2.45 -1.33
C ASP A 25 4.14 -1.87 -1.94
N ILE A 26 3.44 -2.71 -2.70
CA ILE A 26 2.22 -2.32 -3.39
C ILE A 26 1.02 -2.85 -2.63
N GLY A 27 0.06 -1.98 -2.38
CA GLY A 27 -1.19 -2.35 -1.74
C GLY A 27 -2.38 -1.88 -2.54
N THR A 28 -3.57 -2.27 -2.11
CA THR A 28 -4.83 -1.89 -2.75
C THR A 28 -5.66 -1.09 -1.76
N VAL A 29 -6.18 0.05 -2.20
CA VAL A 29 -7.01 0.90 -1.35
C VAL A 29 -8.36 0.24 -1.15
N ALA A 30 -8.67 -0.11 0.10
CA ALA A 30 -9.94 -0.73 0.45
C ALA A 30 -10.99 0.31 0.83
N HIS A 31 -10.54 1.45 1.39
CA HIS A 31 -11.46 2.50 1.83
C HIS A 31 -10.72 3.82 1.96
N ILE A 32 -11.41 4.91 1.67
CA ILE A 32 -10.86 6.26 1.81
C ILE A 32 -11.65 6.97 2.90
N HIS A 33 -10.93 7.44 3.93
CA HIS A 33 -11.54 8.15 5.04
C HIS A 33 -11.66 9.64 4.73
N GLU A 34 -12.82 10.20 5.00
CA GLU A 34 -13.05 11.64 4.98
C GLU A 34 -12.42 12.38 3.80
N GLY A 35 -12.66 11.87 2.59
CA GLY A 35 -12.23 12.56 1.39
C GLY A 35 -10.74 12.60 1.16
N GLY A 36 -10.00 11.70 1.78
CA GLY A 36 -8.56 11.60 1.58
C GLY A 36 -7.74 11.92 2.80
N ALA A 37 -8.37 12.03 3.98
CA ALA A 37 -7.64 12.25 5.23
C ALA A 37 -6.82 11.02 5.62
N GLY A 38 -7.24 9.84 5.20
CA GLY A 38 -6.55 8.59 5.44
C GLY A 38 -7.02 7.52 4.49
N TYR A 39 -6.24 6.48 4.34
CA TYR A 39 -6.53 5.40 3.41
C TYR A 39 -6.37 4.06 4.12
N GLU A 40 -7.38 3.21 3.98
CA GLU A 40 -7.30 1.83 4.43
C GLU A 40 -6.71 1.03 3.28
N VAL A 41 -5.54 0.43 3.49
CA VAL A 41 -4.82 -0.23 2.40
C VAL A 41 -4.52 -1.66 2.78
N GLU A 42 -4.86 -2.59 1.88
CA GLU A 42 -4.60 -4.01 2.06
C GLU A 42 -3.35 -4.39 1.28
N PHE A 43 -2.42 -5.04 1.97
CA PHE A 43 -1.21 -5.58 1.36
C PHE A 43 -1.32 -7.10 1.31
N MET A 44 -1.09 -7.67 0.14
CA MET A 44 -1.26 -9.10 -0.10
C MET A 44 -0.03 -9.68 -0.77
N THR A 45 0.21 -10.97 -0.52
CA THR A 45 1.21 -11.68 -1.31
C THR A 45 0.67 -11.89 -2.72
N LEU A 46 1.57 -12.22 -3.66
CA LEU A 46 1.14 -12.52 -5.02
C LEU A 46 0.26 -13.76 -5.11
N ALA A 47 0.33 -14.62 -4.10
CA ALA A 47 -0.55 -15.80 -4.02
C ALA A 47 -1.93 -15.45 -3.46
N GLY A 48 -2.17 -14.20 -3.08
CA GLY A 48 -3.49 -13.77 -2.61
C GLY A 48 -3.68 -13.82 -1.10
N GLU A 49 -2.61 -13.97 -0.34
CA GLU A 49 -2.69 -14.03 1.10
C GLU A 49 -2.53 -12.62 1.68
N THR A 50 -3.47 -12.19 2.51
CA THR A 50 -3.38 -10.87 3.15
C THR A 50 -2.28 -10.84 4.18
N VAL A 51 -1.35 -9.91 4.01
CA VAL A 51 -0.26 -9.68 4.97
C VAL A 51 -0.72 -8.72 6.05
N ALA A 52 -1.33 -7.62 5.65
CA ALA A 52 -1.76 -6.59 6.58
C ALA A 52 -2.79 -5.69 5.94
N VAL A 53 -3.67 -5.13 6.77
CA VAL A 53 -4.57 -4.04 6.38
C VAL A 53 -4.22 -2.89 7.32
N VAL A 54 -3.75 -1.78 6.77
CA VAL A 54 -3.27 -0.66 7.58
C VAL A 54 -3.91 0.64 7.15
N THR A 55 -4.04 1.56 8.10
CA THR A 55 -4.50 2.91 7.79
C THR A 55 -3.28 3.78 7.53
N LEU A 56 -3.23 4.37 6.35
CA LEU A 56 -2.10 5.19 5.93
C LEU A 56 -2.51 6.66 5.80
N LEU A 57 -1.60 7.53 6.19
CA LEU A 57 -1.74 8.97 5.92
C LEU A 57 -1.39 9.26 4.47
N PRO A 58 -1.87 10.38 3.90
CA PRO A 58 -1.56 10.70 2.51
C PRO A 58 -0.07 10.77 2.18
N THR A 59 0.78 11.03 3.17
CA THR A 59 2.22 11.10 2.97
C THR A 59 2.89 9.73 2.94
N GLN A 60 2.17 8.68 3.29
CA GLN A 60 2.73 7.33 3.40
C GLN A 60 2.47 6.47 2.18
N LEU A 61 1.75 6.99 1.21
CA LEU A 61 1.47 6.25 -0.01
C LEU A 61 1.48 7.21 -1.20
N ARG A 62 1.62 6.65 -2.38
CA ARG A 62 1.48 7.42 -3.62
C ARG A 62 0.80 6.54 -4.67
N PRO A 63 0.18 7.16 -5.68
CA PRO A 63 -0.40 6.38 -6.77
C PRO A 63 0.69 5.72 -7.61
N ILE A 64 0.31 4.69 -8.34
CA ILE A 64 1.19 4.05 -9.32
C ILE A 64 1.44 5.06 -10.44
N ALA A 65 2.68 5.17 -10.86
CA ALA A 65 3.08 6.06 -11.95
C ALA A 65 3.37 5.25 -13.21
N PRO A 66 3.26 5.88 -14.40
CA PRO A 66 3.43 5.14 -15.68
C PRO A 66 4.78 4.45 -15.85
N ARG A 67 5.80 4.90 -15.16
CA ARG A 67 7.13 4.31 -15.29
C ARG A 67 7.54 3.50 -14.07
N ASP A 68 6.60 3.17 -13.21
CA ASP A 68 6.89 2.28 -12.08
C ASP A 68 7.11 0.88 -12.58
N LEU A 69 8.15 0.25 -12.08
CA LEU A 69 8.47 -1.13 -12.36
C LEU A 69 8.27 -1.94 -11.09
N ALA A 70 7.50 -3.00 -11.18
CA ALA A 70 7.24 -3.86 -10.03
C ALA A 70 8.51 -4.62 -9.64
N HIS A 71 8.70 -4.79 -8.33
CA HIS A 71 9.82 -5.54 -7.79
C HIS A 71 9.31 -6.51 -6.74
N VAL A 72 9.83 -7.72 -6.77
CA VAL A 72 9.38 -8.78 -5.87
C VAL A 72 10.38 -8.95 -4.73
N ARG A 73 9.86 -9.04 -3.51
CA ARG A 73 10.63 -9.45 -2.35
C ARG A 73 9.86 -10.54 -1.61
N GLU A 74 10.58 -11.44 -1.00
CA GLU A 74 9.96 -12.51 -0.24
C GLU A 74 9.90 -12.11 1.23
N LEU A 75 8.73 -12.33 1.87
CA LEU A 75 8.59 -12.06 3.30
C LEU A 75 9.43 -13.06 4.08
N THR A 76 10.07 -12.56 5.15
CA THR A 76 10.82 -13.41 6.04
C THR A 76 9.85 -14.25 6.86
N VAL A 77 10.07 -15.54 6.90
CA VAL A 77 9.28 -16.46 7.72
C VAL A 77 9.91 -16.49 9.11
N ALA A 78 9.10 -16.16 10.11
CA ALA A 78 9.56 -16.17 11.49
C ALA A 78 9.64 -17.60 12.04
#